data_fedaaba9833050d9b8b104eb696d61cc
#
_entry.id   fedaaba9833050d9b8b104eb696d61cc
#
_cell.length_a   1.000
_cell.length_b   1.000
_cell.length_c   1.000
_cell.angle_alpha   90.00
_cell.angle_beta   90.00
_cell.angle_gamma   90.00
#
_symmetry.space_group_name_H-M   'P 1'
#
loop_
_entity.id
_entity.type
_entity.pdbx_description
1 polymer ?
#
loop_
_entity_poly.entity_id
_entity_poly.type
_entity_poly.pdbx_seq_one_letter_code
_entity_poly.pdbx_strand_id
1 'polypeptide(L)'
;MAPEFRWHLPGGMAVGPALWPVPSLQPFGPLTNYGFGGEVVFLFEARAPAAPSAELEIGLEASWLACEKICVPEEASLAIRLATGPSATSASAQAIAVARGALPRPFEGEARFQADGGTLRIALSRGQKGPASRAPYFFPVQPGLVDHAATQRVARLGDWTILEIPLQRGAPPPLVPVAGVLVEEVGRAHAVSALQGEVPRVPRGEPPPPIAQALVLALLGGIVLNLMPCVFPILSMKALALAGLPAADARGRRRDGVAYALGVMASFGAIAAAMLALREAGAELGWGFQYQSPVFVAVVACVMLAVALNLSGAFEIRLSVSTRAAPDAFLAGILAVVVATPCTAPFMAAALGAALAADRLPMVAIVMALGTGFALPFLAVSLAPGIARVLPRPGPWMSTFRQAMAFPMYATACWLLWVLARQSGPDGLALGLAALLLTGLAAWLAGKEREGAARSWRSALALAALAAAAVVAARIEPEAPRPAPANAAPATAGGQPFSHARLDALRGEGRPVLVNMTAAWCITCLFNERTALAAPAVAARFASGEIAYLKGDWTNRDPVVSDYLRGFGRAGVPLYVLYPRGGGAPEILPQVLSESILREAFAR
;
A
#
# COMPACT_ATOMS: atom_id res chain seq x y z
N MET A 1 4.02 3.36 -33.53
CA MET A 1 4.85 3.19 -34.74
C MET A 1 6.26 3.58 -34.33
N ALA A 2 7.24 2.71 -34.56
CA ALA A 2 8.64 3.06 -34.34
C ALA A 2 9.10 4.00 -35.46
N PRO A 3 10.08 4.89 -35.21
CA PRO A 3 10.71 5.67 -36.25
C PRO A 3 11.29 4.79 -37.37
N GLU A 4 11.06 5.17 -38.59
CA GLU A 4 11.61 4.51 -39.78
C GLU A 4 12.67 5.39 -40.45
N PHE A 5 13.74 4.77 -40.92
CA PHE A 5 14.89 5.46 -41.53
C PHE A 5 15.22 4.82 -42.86
N ARG A 6 15.10 5.60 -43.94
CA ARG A 6 15.47 5.18 -45.30
C ARG A 6 16.70 5.96 -45.77
N TRP A 7 17.75 5.23 -46.09
CA TRP A 7 19.01 5.80 -46.46
C TRP A 7 19.22 5.83 -47.99
N HIS A 8 19.68 6.97 -48.48
CA HIS A 8 20.17 7.14 -49.83
C HIS A 8 21.69 7.27 -49.75
N LEU A 9 22.38 6.18 -50.12
CA LEU A 9 23.81 6.03 -49.90
C LEU A 9 24.58 6.01 -51.21
N PRO A 10 25.79 6.60 -51.26
CA PRO A 10 26.71 6.43 -52.40
C PRO A 10 27.16 4.97 -52.52
N GLY A 11 27.53 4.56 -53.74
CA GLY A 11 27.93 3.19 -54.04
C GLY A 11 29.04 2.67 -53.13
N GLY A 12 28.82 1.47 -52.55
CA GLY A 12 29.78 0.81 -51.66
C GLY A 12 29.77 1.30 -50.21
N MET A 13 28.92 2.25 -49.86
CA MET A 13 28.69 2.64 -48.47
C MET A 13 27.61 1.77 -47.83
N ALA A 14 27.77 1.42 -46.58
CA ALA A 14 26.77 0.69 -45.79
C ALA A 14 26.52 1.39 -44.47
N VAL A 15 25.25 1.40 -44.04
CA VAL A 15 24.82 1.88 -42.73
C VAL A 15 24.19 0.73 -41.96
N GLY A 16 24.61 0.55 -40.71
CA GLY A 16 24.10 -0.43 -39.79
C GLY A 16 22.71 -0.06 -39.23
N PRO A 17 22.11 -0.91 -38.42
CA PRO A 17 20.86 -0.62 -37.75
C PRO A 17 21.00 0.57 -36.79
N ALA A 18 19.85 1.22 -36.50
CA ALA A 18 19.81 2.26 -35.48
C ALA A 18 20.20 1.72 -34.10
N LEU A 19 21.06 2.45 -33.42
CA LEU A 19 21.36 2.24 -32.01
C LEU A 19 20.33 3.02 -31.20
N TRP A 20 19.42 2.28 -30.59
CA TRP A 20 18.28 2.87 -29.92
C TRP A 20 18.64 3.44 -28.55
N PRO A 21 18.30 4.71 -28.26
CA PRO A 21 18.43 5.26 -26.92
C PRO A 21 17.48 4.58 -25.92
N VAL A 22 17.63 4.91 -24.64
CA VAL A 22 16.81 4.34 -23.56
C VAL A 22 15.37 4.83 -23.69
N PRO A 23 14.36 3.94 -23.84
CA PRO A 23 12.97 4.33 -23.91
C PRO A 23 12.43 4.76 -22.54
N SER A 24 11.33 5.50 -22.55
CA SER A 24 10.56 5.90 -21.38
C SER A 24 9.08 5.62 -21.57
N LEU A 25 8.35 5.54 -20.45
CA LEU A 25 6.89 5.41 -20.45
C LEU A 25 6.27 6.75 -20.83
N GLN A 26 5.41 6.74 -21.83
CA GLN A 26 4.64 7.89 -22.28
C GLN A 26 3.14 7.63 -22.03
N PRO A 27 2.59 8.09 -20.89
CA PRO A 27 1.17 7.91 -20.58
C PRO A 27 0.33 8.80 -21.52
N PHE A 28 -0.71 8.21 -22.11
CA PHE A 28 -1.64 8.89 -23.01
C PHE A 28 -3.08 8.51 -22.64
N GLY A 29 -3.72 9.25 -21.75
CA GLY A 29 -5.03 8.89 -21.20
C GLY A 29 -4.99 7.51 -20.52
N PRO A 30 -5.86 6.56 -20.94
CA PRO A 30 -5.86 5.20 -20.38
C PRO A 30 -4.77 4.28 -20.99
N LEU A 31 -4.05 4.77 -22.02
CA LEU A 31 -3.01 4.02 -22.71
C LEU A 31 -1.63 4.47 -22.25
N THR A 32 -0.67 3.58 -22.37
CA THR A 32 0.74 3.88 -22.15
C THR A 32 1.53 3.37 -23.34
N ASN A 33 2.35 4.25 -23.91
CA ASN A 33 3.23 3.92 -25.04
C ASN A 33 4.69 3.91 -24.57
N TYR A 34 5.52 3.18 -25.27
CA TYR A 34 6.97 3.27 -25.15
C TYR A 34 7.45 4.30 -26.17
N GLY A 35 8.22 5.26 -25.71
CA GLY A 35 8.66 6.37 -26.55
C GLY A 35 9.90 7.06 -25.98
N PHE A 36 10.24 8.16 -26.62
CA PHE A 36 11.36 9.00 -26.22
C PHE A 36 10.82 10.40 -25.96
N GLY A 37 11.33 11.10 -24.95
CA GLY A 37 10.93 12.46 -24.60
C GLY A 37 12.05 13.46 -24.82
N GLY A 38 11.70 14.70 -25.19
CA GLY A 38 12.65 15.78 -25.40
C GLY A 38 13.50 15.61 -26.67
N GLU A 39 14.77 16.01 -26.61
CA GLU A 39 15.71 15.86 -27.69
C GLU A 39 16.26 14.43 -27.74
N VAL A 40 16.18 13.79 -28.91
CA VAL A 40 16.54 12.39 -29.11
C VAL A 40 17.58 12.27 -30.21
N VAL A 41 18.70 11.63 -29.89
CA VAL A 41 19.79 11.39 -30.86
C VAL A 41 19.86 9.92 -31.20
N PHE A 42 19.57 9.57 -32.46
CA PHE A 42 19.73 8.22 -32.97
C PHE A 42 21.14 8.09 -33.59
N LEU A 43 21.86 7.05 -33.18
CA LEU A 43 23.19 6.76 -33.68
C LEU A 43 23.16 5.62 -34.70
N PHE A 44 23.97 5.74 -35.74
CA PHE A 44 24.15 4.71 -36.75
C PHE A 44 25.63 4.51 -37.01
N GLU A 45 26.05 3.26 -37.17
CA GLU A 45 27.38 2.93 -37.60
C GLU A 45 27.41 2.90 -39.13
N ALA A 46 28.24 3.73 -39.73
CA ALA A 46 28.42 3.77 -41.18
C ALA A 46 29.82 3.29 -41.58
N ARG A 47 29.91 2.53 -42.65
CA ARG A 47 31.16 2.09 -43.26
C ARG A 47 31.31 2.80 -44.61
N ALA A 48 32.40 3.55 -44.75
CA ALA A 48 32.75 4.20 -46.02
C ALA A 48 33.12 3.14 -47.07
N PRO A 49 32.94 3.44 -48.38
CA PRO A 49 33.43 2.60 -49.46
C PRO A 49 34.96 2.50 -49.47
N ALA A 50 35.50 1.40 -50.03
CA ALA A 50 36.94 1.15 -50.05
C ALA A 50 37.74 2.21 -50.85
N ALA A 51 37.11 2.83 -51.85
CA ALA A 51 37.67 3.94 -52.63
C ALA A 51 36.64 5.09 -52.63
N PRO A 52 36.63 5.94 -51.61
CA PRO A 52 35.67 7.03 -51.51
C PRO A 52 35.97 8.14 -52.54
N SER A 53 34.93 8.75 -53.10
CA SER A 53 35.02 9.99 -53.84
C SER A 53 35.46 11.14 -52.92
N ALA A 54 35.91 12.27 -53.50
CA ALA A 54 36.36 13.43 -52.71
C ALA A 54 35.28 13.97 -51.76
N GLU A 55 34.02 13.79 -52.12
CA GLU A 55 32.84 14.06 -51.27
C GLU A 55 31.90 12.86 -51.30
N LEU A 56 31.33 12.56 -50.16
CA LEU A 56 30.24 11.58 -49.97
C LEU A 56 28.96 12.34 -49.66
N GLU A 57 27.93 12.17 -50.49
CA GLU A 57 26.60 12.70 -50.24
C GLU A 57 25.73 11.57 -49.63
N ILE A 58 25.22 11.80 -48.44
CA ILE A 58 24.42 10.85 -47.69
C ILE A 58 23.04 11.46 -47.47
N GLY A 59 22.00 10.82 -47.99
CA GLY A 59 20.62 11.22 -47.78
C GLY A 59 19.92 10.31 -46.75
N LEU A 60 19.03 10.88 -45.99
CA LEU A 60 18.19 10.17 -45.02
C LEU A 60 16.76 10.70 -45.10
N GLU A 61 15.79 9.80 -45.32
CA GLU A 61 14.39 10.05 -45.09
C GLU A 61 13.99 9.40 -43.78
N ALA A 62 13.46 10.18 -42.86
CA ALA A 62 13.02 9.72 -41.55
C ALA A 62 11.54 10.02 -41.38
N SER A 63 10.78 9.04 -40.86
CA SER A 63 9.39 9.24 -40.49
C SER A 63 9.18 8.76 -39.04
N TRP A 64 8.40 9.51 -38.26
CA TRP A 64 8.12 9.22 -36.87
C TRP A 64 6.74 9.75 -36.45
N LEU A 65 6.31 9.41 -35.24
CA LEU A 65 5.13 10.00 -34.62
C LEU A 65 5.55 10.98 -33.52
N ALA A 66 5.16 12.24 -33.64
CA ALA A 66 5.27 13.23 -32.58
C ALA A 66 3.96 13.28 -31.81
N CYS A 67 4.00 13.04 -30.49
CA CYS A 67 2.82 12.93 -29.65
C CYS A 67 2.88 13.91 -28.47
N GLU A 68 1.84 14.77 -28.32
CA GLU A 68 1.59 15.55 -27.10
C GLU A 68 0.19 15.24 -26.57
N LYS A 69 -0.86 15.76 -27.20
CA LYS A 69 -2.28 15.44 -26.94
C LYS A 69 -2.87 14.53 -28.01
N ILE A 70 -2.32 14.59 -29.20
CA ILE A 70 -2.60 13.71 -30.34
C ILE A 70 -1.26 13.31 -30.96
N CYS A 71 -1.23 12.17 -31.61
CA CYS A 71 -0.03 11.74 -32.35
C CYS A 71 -0.16 12.18 -33.79
N VAL A 72 0.83 12.92 -34.26
CA VAL A 72 0.93 13.43 -35.63
C VAL A 72 2.10 12.73 -36.31
N PRO A 73 1.88 12.14 -37.49
CA PRO A 73 2.99 11.63 -38.30
C PRO A 73 3.82 12.79 -38.85
N GLU A 74 5.10 12.72 -38.68
CA GLU A 74 6.07 13.68 -39.20
C GLU A 74 7.10 12.97 -40.08
N GLU A 75 7.59 13.66 -41.09
CA GLU A 75 8.60 13.18 -42.02
C GLU A 75 9.63 14.27 -42.24
N ALA A 76 10.88 13.86 -42.38
CA ALA A 76 11.95 14.78 -42.74
C ALA A 76 12.92 14.13 -43.74
N SER A 77 13.37 14.94 -44.71
CA SER A 77 14.43 14.56 -45.62
C SER A 77 15.67 15.37 -45.30
N LEU A 78 16.75 14.69 -45.00
CA LEU A 78 18.03 15.26 -44.58
C LEU A 78 19.11 14.83 -45.56
N ALA A 79 20.06 15.73 -45.86
CA ALA A 79 21.22 15.41 -46.64
C ALA A 79 22.48 16.00 -45.98
N ILE A 80 23.54 15.25 -45.97
CA ILE A 80 24.84 15.68 -45.47
C ILE A 80 25.92 15.38 -46.52
N ARG A 81 26.82 16.33 -46.72
CA ARG A 81 28.01 16.16 -47.54
C ARG A 81 29.25 16.05 -46.65
N LEU A 82 29.94 14.94 -46.77
CA LEU A 82 31.14 14.66 -46.00
C LEU A 82 32.34 14.67 -46.94
N ALA A 83 33.30 15.57 -46.66
CA ALA A 83 34.59 15.56 -47.35
C ALA A 83 35.41 14.35 -46.89
N THR A 84 36.01 13.64 -47.83
CA THR A 84 36.93 12.54 -47.53
C THR A 84 38.35 13.09 -47.37
N GLY A 85 39.02 12.72 -46.28
CA GLY A 85 40.32 13.23 -45.94
C GLY A 85 40.89 12.67 -44.65
N PRO A 86 41.95 13.25 -44.12
CA PRO A 86 42.46 12.84 -42.81
C PRO A 86 41.41 12.93 -41.73
N SER A 87 41.47 12.00 -40.78
CA SER A 87 40.52 11.97 -39.65
C SER A 87 40.51 13.30 -38.88
N ALA A 88 39.38 13.96 -38.84
CA ALA A 88 39.16 15.20 -38.09
C ALA A 88 37.96 15.07 -37.15
N THR A 89 38.05 15.72 -36.00
CA THR A 89 36.94 15.74 -35.03
C THR A 89 35.85 16.68 -35.55
N SER A 90 34.61 16.16 -35.70
CA SER A 90 33.48 16.98 -36.13
C SER A 90 32.98 17.90 -35.01
N ALA A 91 32.26 18.97 -35.35
CA ALA A 91 31.58 19.83 -34.38
C ALA A 91 30.55 19.07 -33.52
N SER A 92 30.00 17.96 -34.04
CA SER A 92 29.03 17.12 -33.36
C SER A 92 29.68 15.98 -32.56
N ALA A 93 31.00 15.88 -32.49
CA ALA A 93 31.70 14.77 -31.83
C ALA A 93 31.30 14.63 -30.34
N GLN A 94 31.15 15.77 -29.66
CA GLN A 94 30.73 15.78 -28.26
C GLN A 94 29.29 15.27 -28.09
N ALA A 95 28.35 15.69 -28.92
CA ALA A 95 26.96 15.23 -28.90
C ALA A 95 26.87 13.70 -29.18
N ILE A 96 27.66 13.23 -30.16
CA ILE A 96 27.76 11.79 -30.47
C ILE A 96 28.33 11.00 -29.28
N ALA A 97 29.36 11.52 -28.61
CA ALA A 97 29.96 10.87 -27.45
C ALA A 97 29.00 10.79 -26.28
N VAL A 98 28.24 11.86 -26.00
CA VAL A 98 27.19 11.89 -24.96
C VAL A 98 26.07 10.88 -25.29
N ALA A 99 25.57 10.91 -26.53
CA ALA A 99 24.53 9.98 -26.97
C ALA A 99 25.00 8.52 -26.91
N ARG A 100 26.25 8.24 -27.30
CA ARG A 100 26.83 6.88 -27.19
C ARG A 100 26.98 6.44 -25.74
N GLY A 101 27.35 7.34 -24.83
CA GLY A 101 27.43 7.08 -23.40
C GLY A 101 26.05 6.79 -22.72
N ALA A 102 24.98 7.28 -23.35
CA ALA A 102 23.59 7.09 -22.88
C ALA A 102 22.92 5.83 -23.45
N LEU A 103 23.56 5.10 -24.37
CA LEU A 103 23.01 3.83 -24.87
C LEU A 103 22.94 2.77 -23.78
N PRO A 104 21.96 1.83 -23.85
CA PRO A 104 21.88 0.67 -22.96
C PRO A 104 23.17 -0.16 -23.01
N ARG A 105 23.75 -0.46 -21.85
CA ARG A 105 24.94 -1.32 -21.76
C ARG A 105 24.53 -2.78 -21.82
N PRO A 106 25.36 -3.70 -22.34
CA PRO A 106 25.09 -5.12 -22.23
C PRO A 106 24.82 -5.53 -20.78
N PHE A 107 23.83 -6.40 -20.56
CA PHE A 107 23.56 -6.94 -19.23
C PHE A 107 24.62 -7.98 -18.86
N GLU A 108 25.39 -7.70 -17.83
CA GLU A 108 26.40 -8.63 -17.31
C GLU A 108 25.75 -9.55 -16.27
N GLY A 109 25.21 -10.67 -16.71
CA GLY A 109 24.57 -11.64 -15.85
C GLY A 109 23.73 -12.66 -16.62
N GLU A 110 23.08 -13.53 -15.88
CA GLU A 110 22.18 -14.53 -16.44
C GLU A 110 20.76 -13.96 -16.53
N ALA A 111 20.13 -14.11 -17.70
CA ALA A 111 18.75 -13.72 -17.93
C ALA A 111 17.95 -14.91 -18.47
N ARG A 112 16.89 -15.28 -17.77
CA ARG A 112 15.97 -16.35 -18.16
C ARG A 112 14.55 -15.83 -18.25
N PHE A 113 13.73 -16.40 -19.15
CA PHE A 113 12.31 -16.09 -19.20
C PHE A 113 11.46 -17.34 -19.25
N GLN A 114 10.24 -17.20 -18.77
CA GLN A 114 9.15 -18.17 -18.89
C GLN A 114 7.84 -17.42 -19.14
N ALA A 115 7.09 -17.81 -20.16
CA ALA A 115 5.76 -17.29 -20.43
C ALA A 115 4.72 -18.33 -20.01
N ASP A 116 3.79 -17.95 -19.15
CA ASP A 116 2.81 -18.87 -18.58
C ASP A 116 1.56 -18.10 -18.13
N GLY A 117 0.37 -18.61 -18.46
CA GLY A 117 -0.90 -18.09 -17.95
C GLY A 117 -1.16 -16.59 -18.20
N GLY A 118 -0.71 -16.03 -19.34
CA GLY A 118 -0.89 -14.61 -19.64
C GLY A 118 0.13 -13.68 -18.97
N THR A 119 1.22 -14.23 -18.43
CA THR A 119 2.29 -13.47 -17.77
C THR A 119 3.65 -13.89 -18.33
N LEU A 120 4.46 -12.92 -18.72
CA LEU A 120 5.88 -13.10 -19.02
C LEU A 120 6.66 -12.89 -17.73
N ARG A 121 7.41 -13.90 -17.29
CA ARG A 121 8.32 -13.79 -16.15
C ARG A 121 9.74 -13.74 -16.66
N ILE A 122 10.51 -12.74 -16.24
CA ILE A 122 11.93 -12.61 -16.55
C ILE A 122 12.71 -12.66 -15.25
N ALA A 123 13.63 -13.59 -15.13
CA ALA A 123 14.56 -13.68 -14.01
C ALA A 123 15.94 -13.20 -14.44
N LEU A 124 16.50 -12.28 -13.67
CA LEU A 124 17.79 -11.64 -13.90
C LEU A 124 18.70 -11.89 -12.71
N SER A 125 19.89 -12.45 -12.93
CA SER A 125 20.89 -12.65 -11.89
C SER A 125 22.21 -12.03 -12.31
N ARG A 126 22.80 -11.22 -11.42
CA ARG A 126 24.13 -10.62 -11.58
C ARG A 126 25.21 -11.28 -10.72
N GLY A 127 24.86 -12.34 -9.98
CA GLY A 127 25.70 -12.84 -8.92
C GLY A 127 25.90 -11.75 -7.83
N GLN A 128 26.97 -11.82 -7.08
CA GLN A 128 27.25 -10.89 -5.97
C GLN A 128 27.61 -9.44 -6.39
N LYS A 129 27.45 -9.05 -7.64
CA LYS A 129 27.84 -7.73 -8.15
C LYS A 129 26.71 -6.70 -8.03
N GLY A 130 26.61 -6.05 -6.90
CA GLY A 130 25.92 -4.78 -6.70
C GLY A 130 24.42 -4.84 -6.40
N PRO A 131 23.88 -3.83 -5.70
CA PRO A 131 22.46 -3.74 -5.42
C PRO A 131 21.67 -3.51 -6.70
N ALA A 132 20.68 -4.38 -6.98
CA ALA A 132 19.72 -4.14 -8.03
C ALA A 132 18.90 -2.88 -7.70
N SER A 133 18.55 -2.10 -8.72
CA SER A 133 17.70 -0.92 -8.60
C SER A 133 16.39 -1.22 -7.86
N ARG A 134 15.82 -0.21 -7.20
CA ARG A 134 14.60 -0.32 -6.39
C ARG A 134 13.37 -0.72 -7.19
N ALA A 135 13.28 -0.34 -8.47
CA ALA A 135 12.14 -0.64 -9.34
C ALA A 135 12.59 -0.72 -10.81
N PRO A 136 13.26 -1.81 -11.25
CA PRO A 136 13.61 -1.97 -12.64
C PRO A 136 12.35 -2.12 -13.51
N TYR A 137 12.38 -1.54 -14.71
CA TYR A 137 11.33 -1.68 -15.71
C TYR A 137 11.90 -2.29 -16.98
N PHE A 138 11.22 -3.27 -17.55
CA PHE A 138 11.67 -3.96 -18.76
C PHE A 138 10.84 -3.53 -19.98
N PHE A 139 11.53 -3.05 -21.02
CA PHE A 139 10.96 -2.66 -22.30
C PHE A 139 11.29 -3.73 -23.34
N PRO A 140 10.35 -4.62 -23.70
CA PRO A 140 10.60 -5.64 -24.73
C PRO A 140 10.73 -5.01 -26.11
N VAL A 141 11.63 -5.56 -26.92
CA VAL A 141 11.80 -5.18 -28.34
C VAL A 141 10.64 -5.71 -29.20
N GLN A 142 10.11 -6.87 -28.85
CA GLN A 142 9.01 -7.48 -29.60
C GLN A 142 7.70 -6.70 -29.42
N PRO A 143 7.14 -6.12 -30.51
CA PRO A 143 5.90 -5.36 -30.42
C PRO A 143 4.70 -6.28 -30.11
N GLY A 144 3.73 -5.77 -29.38
CA GLY A 144 2.49 -6.50 -29.05
C GLY A 144 2.66 -7.65 -28.06
N LEU A 145 3.84 -7.81 -27.45
CA LEU A 145 4.10 -8.89 -26.49
C LEU A 145 3.46 -8.61 -25.14
N VAL A 146 3.60 -7.40 -24.62
CA VAL A 146 3.18 -7.03 -23.26
C VAL A 146 2.11 -5.96 -23.27
N ASP A 147 1.30 -5.92 -22.22
CA ASP A 147 0.36 -4.83 -21.98
C ASP A 147 1.12 -3.63 -21.38
N HIS A 148 1.31 -2.59 -22.19
CA HIS A 148 2.08 -1.40 -21.82
C HIS A 148 1.45 -0.59 -20.67
N ALA A 149 0.12 -0.69 -20.49
CA ALA A 149 -0.60 0.01 -19.43
C ALA A 149 -0.56 -0.77 -18.10
N ALA A 150 -0.22 -2.04 -18.14
CA ALA A 150 -0.17 -2.88 -16.96
C ALA A 150 1.12 -2.66 -16.16
N THR A 151 0.99 -2.63 -14.84
CA THR A 151 2.15 -2.49 -13.93
C THR A 151 3.00 -3.76 -13.95
N GLN A 152 4.29 -3.61 -14.17
CA GLN A 152 5.25 -4.69 -14.01
C GLN A 152 5.54 -4.91 -12.53
N ARG A 153 5.39 -6.15 -12.06
CA ARG A 153 5.72 -6.52 -10.69
C ARG A 153 7.15 -7.00 -10.59
N VAL A 154 7.86 -6.47 -9.62
CA VAL A 154 9.26 -6.84 -9.36
C VAL A 154 9.33 -7.57 -8.03
N ALA A 155 9.92 -8.75 -8.04
CA ALA A 155 10.19 -9.54 -6.84
C ALA A 155 11.66 -9.95 -6.79
N ARG A 156 12.19 -10.09 -5.60
CA ARG A 156 13.56 -10.55 -5.38
C ARG A 156 13.56 -11.91 -4.70
N LEU A 157 14.24 -12.84 -5.30
CA LEU A 157 14.32 -14.20 -4.81
C LEU A 157 15.79 -14.67 -4.83
N GLY A 158 16.47 -14.49 -3.72
CA GLY A 158 17.91 -14.69 -3.69
C GLY A 158 18.64 -13.72 -4.59
N ASP A 159 19.54 -14.25 -5.40
CA ASP A 159 20.29 -13.47 -6.39
C ASP A 159 19.47 -13.11 -7.63
N TRP A 160 18.23 -13.57 -7.70
CA TRP A 160 17.32 -13.33 -8.82
C TRP A 160 16.43 -12.12 -8.59
N THR A 161 16.42 -11.21 -9.54
CA THR A 161 15.36 -10.20 -9.69
C THR A 161 14.37 -10.72 -10.72
N ILE A 162 13.13 -10.93 -10.30
CA ILE A 162 12.06 -11.49 -11.14
C ILE A 162 11.09 -10.38 -11.49
N LEU A 163 10.90 -10.16 -12.79
CA LEU A 163 9.87 -9.26 -13.30
C LEU A 163 8.69 -10.10 -13.79
N GLU A 164 7.50 -9.83 -13.27
CA GLU A 164 6.24 -10.39 -13.78
C GLU A 164 5.54 -9.33 -14.61
N ILE A 165 5.41 -9.58 -15.91
CA ILE A 165 4.93 -8.63 -16.91
C ILE A 165 3.67 -9.22 -17.55
N PRO A 166 2.49 -8.57 -17.43
CA PRO A 166 1.29 -9.04 -18.09
C PRO A 166 1.45 -9.05 -19.62
N LEU A 167 1.10 -10.16 -20.26
CA LEU A 167 1.06 -10.27 -21.71
C LEU A 167 -0.19 -9.53 -22.24
N GLN A 168 -0.08 -8.98 -23.44
CA GLN A 168 -1.22 -8.40 -24.13
C GLN A 168 -2.20 -9.51 -24.51
N ARG A 169 -3.51 -9.21 -24.51
CA ARG A 169 -4.52 -10.17 -24.97
C ARG A 169 -4.28 -10.52 -26.43
N GLY A 170 -4.07 -11.80 -26.72
CA GLY A 170 -3.73 -12.25 -28.07
C GLY A 170 -2.26 -11.98 -28.47
N ALA A 171 -1.37 -11.77 -27.49
CA ALA A 171 0.04 -11.58 -27.74
C ALA A 171 0.62 -12.72 -28.60
N PRO A 172 1.54 -12.39 -29.54
CA PRO A 172 2.29 -13.40 -30.26
C PRO A 172 3.18 -14.19 -29.29
N PRO A 173 3.59 -15.43 -29.64
CA PRO A 173 4.53 -16.17 -28.83
C PRO A 173 5.84 -15.36 -28.66
N PRO A 174 6.46 -15.37 -27.46
CA PRO A 174 7.72 -14.69 -27.24
C PRO A 174 8.81 -15.22 -28.19
N LEU A 175 9.54 -14.30 -28.82
CA LEU A 175 10.74 -14.66 -29.58
C LEU A 175 11.83 -15.20 -28.62
N VAL A 176 12.64 -16.11 -29.09
CA VAL A 176 13.77 -16.69 -28.33
C VAL A 176 15.07 -16.26 -28.96
N PRO A 177 15.92 -15.50 -28.23
CA PRO A 177 15.75 -14.96 -26.89
C PRO A 177 14.74 -13.79 -26.82
N VAL A 178 14.14 -13.58 -25.64
CA VAL A 178 13.37 -12.36 -25.36
C VAL A 178 14.34 -11.20 -25.14
N ALA A 179 14.42 -10.33 -26.14
CA ALA A 179 15.28 -9.16 -26.10
C ALA A 179 14.51 -7.91 -25.60
N GLY A 180 15.20 -7.07 -24.84
CA GLY A 180 14.64 -5.82 -24.34
C GLY A 180 15.64 -4.94 -23.63
N VAL A 181 15.18 -3.77 -23.18
CA VAL A 181 15.95 -2.84 -22.37
C VAL A 181 15.44 -2.84 -20.94
N LEU A 182 16.30 -3.16 -20.00
CA LEU A 182 16.05 -3.04 -18.56
C LEU A 182 16.52 -1.66 -18.10
N VAL A 183 15.60 -0.85 -17.63
CA VAL A 183 15.90 0.45 -17.03
C VAL A 183 15.83 0.31 -15.50
N GLU A 184 16.91 0.57 -14.82
CA GLU A 184 17.01 0.44 -13.36
C GLU A 184 16.83 1.76 -12.64
N GLU A 185 17.49 2.81 -13.12
CA GLU A 185 17.38 4.19 -12.65
C GLU A 185 17.66 5.12 -13.83
N VAL A 186 17.34 6.40 -13.69
CA VAL A 186 17.68 7.39 -14.72
C VAL A 186 19.19 7.35 -15.00
N GLY A 187 19.55 7.03 -16.25
CA GLY A 187 20.93 6.89 -16.69
C GLY A 187 21.56 5.50 -16.54
N ARG A 188 20.84 4.51 -15.99
CA ARG A 188 21.30 3.12 -15.92
C ARG A 188 20.35 2.19 -16.65
N ALA A 189 20.69 1.85 -17.87
CA ALA A 189 19.92 0.93 -18.69
C ALA A 189 20.81 -0.18 -19.23
N HIS A 190 20.22 -1.38 -19.36
CA HIS A 190 20.91 -2.57 -19.84
C HIS A 190 20.14 -3.23 -20.96
N ALA A 191 20.83 -3.60 -22.03
CA ALA A 191 20.31 -4.47 -23.08
C ALA A 191 20.32 -5.91 -22.57
N VAL A 192 19.13 -6.52 -22.45
CA VAL A 192 18.93 -7.87 -21.92
C VAL A 192 18.47 -8.78 -23.03
N SER A 193 19.06 -9.98 -23.08
CA SER A 193 18.61 -11.09 -23.93
C SER A 193 18.34 -12.29 -23.04
N ALA A 194 17.08 -12.52 -22.69
CA ALA A 194 16.68 -13.61 -21.82
C ALA A 194 16.45 -14.90 -22.63
N LEU A 195 17.08 -15.99 -22.19
CA LEU A 195 16.88 -17.32 -22.76
C LEU A 195 15.67 -18.01 -22.10
N GLN A 196 15.00 -18.88 -22.85
CA GLN A 196 13.92 -19.69 -22.29
C GLN A 196 14.47 -20.65 -21.23
N GLY A 197 13.88 -20.63 -20.03
CA GLY A 197 14.31 -21.48 -18.92
C GLY A 197 13.36 -21.40 -17.73
N GLU A 198 13.56 -22.25 -16.75
CA GLU A 198 12.78 -22.20 -15.52
C GLU A 198 13.08 -20.88 -14.77
N VAL A 199 12.00 -20.16 -14.49
CA VAL A 199 12.02 -18.95 -13.67
C VAL A 199 11.47 -19.31 -12.29
N PRO A 200 12.21 -19.04 -11.20
CA PRO A 200 11.71 -19.28 -9.85
C PRO A 200 10.34 -18.64 -9.65
N ARG A 201 9.40 -19.42 -9.12
CA ARG A 201 8.06 -18.88 -8.82
C ARG A 201 8.15 -17.97 -7.60
N VAL A 202 7.71 -16.74 -7.77
CA VAL A 202 7.51 -15.85 -6.62
C VAL A 202 6.41 -16.48 -5.76
N PRO A 203 6.65 -16.76 -4.47
CA PRO A 203 5.61 -17.25 -3.59
C PRO A 203 4.47 -16.23 -3.58
N ARG A 204 3.36 -16.56 -4.17
CA ARG A 204 2.13 -15.79 -3.99
C ARG A 204 1.60 -16.18 -2.63
N GLY A 205 1.27 -15.20 -1.78
CA GLY A 205 0.45 -15.47 -0.60
C GLY A 205 -0.79 -16.27 -1.01
N GLU A 206 -1.46 -16.92 -0.06
CA GLU A 206 -2.68 -17.70 -0.32
C GLU A 206 -3.57 -17.01 -1.35
N PRO A 207 -4.08 -17.75 -2.35
CA PRO A 207 -4.97 -17.17 -3.34
C PRO A 207 -6.13 -16.48 -2.61
N PRO A 208 -6.55 -15.29 -3.05
CA PRO A 208 -7.66 -14.61 -2.39
C PRO A 208 -8.86 -15.55 -2.34
N PRO A 209 -9.61 -15.56 -1.22
CA PRO A 209 -10.77 -16.41 -1.09
C PRO A 209 -11.75 -16.14 -2.25
N PRO A 210 -12.52 -17.16 -2.69
CA PRO A 210 -13.52 -16.96 -3.74
C PRO A 210 -14.42 -15.79 -3.37
N ILE A 211 -14.79 -14.96 -4.33
CA ILE A 211 -15.49 -13.69 -4.13
C ILE A 211 -16.75 -13.85 -3.26
N ALA A 212 -17.47 -14.96 -3.42
CA ALA A 212 -18.64 -15.26 -2.61
C ALA A 212 -18.30 -15.40 -1.12
N GLN A 213 -17.20 -16.08 -0.79
CA GLN A 213 -16.72 -16.21 0.58
C GLN A 213 -16.26 -14.87 1.14
N ALA A 214 -15.54 -14.05 0.34
CA ALA A 214 -15.13 -12.71 0.72
C ALA A 214 -16.33 -11.80 1.03
N LEU A 215 -17.39 -11.85 0.22
CA LEU A 215 -18.62 -11.08 0.44
C LEU A 215 -19.36 -11.51 1.71
N VAL A 216 -19.47 -12.82 1.97
CA VAL A 216 -20.11 -13.33 3.19
C VAL A 216 -19.29 -12.92 4.42
N LEU A 217 -17.98 -13.06 4.39
CA LEU A 217 -17.11 -12.63 5.48
C LEU A 217 -17.17 -11.11 5.70
N ALA A 218 -17.23 -10.30 4.63
CA ALA A 218 -17.40 -8.85 4.73
C ALA A 218 -18.76 -8.48 5.35
N LEU A 219 -19.85 -9.13 4.95
CA LEU A 219 -21.18 -8.91 5.52
C LEU A 219 -21.21 -9.26 7.02
N LEU A 220 -20.68 -10.43 7.38
CA LEU A 220 -20.58 -10.84 8.78
C LEU A 220 -19.68 -9.90 9.58
N GLY A 221 -18.53 -9.49 9.01
CA GLY A 221 -17.67 -8.48 9.60
C GLY A 221 -18.40 -7.17 9.87
N GLY A 222 -19.22 -6.70 8.91
CA GLY A 222 -20.07 -5.52 9.07
C GLY A 222 -21.07 -5.65 10.23
N ILE A 223 -21.68 -6.82 10.40
CA ILE A 223 -22.58 -7.09 11.54
C ILE A 223 -21.80 -7.03 12.86
N VAL A 224 -20.62 -7.65 12.92
CA VAL A 224 -19.77 -7.68 14.12
C VAL A 224 -19.30 -6.26 14.50
N LEU A 225 -19.09 -5.36 13.54
CA LEU A 225 -18.72 -3.97 13.80
C LEU A 225 -19.75 -3.23 14.66
N ASN A 226 -21.02 -3.63 14.64
CA ASN A 226 -22.05 -3.05 15.53
C ASN A 226 -21.85 -3.40 17.01
N LEU A 227 -21.07 -4.43 17.32
CA LEU A 227 -20.75 -4.80 18.71
C LEU A 227 -19.63 -3.92 19.29
N MET A 228 -19.02 -3.08 18.47
CA MET A 228 -17.98 -2.16 18.93
C MET A 228 -18.53 -1.11 19.89
N PRO A 229 -17.81 -0.82 20.99
CA PRO A 229 -18.30 0.04 22.06
C PRO A 229 -18.57 1.49 21.63
N CYS A 230 -17.99 1.97 20.55
CA CYS A 230 -18.22 3.32 19.99
C CYS A 230 -19.51 3.42 19.17
N VAL A 231 -20.00 2.30 18.61
CA VAL A 231 -21.22 2.28 17.78
C VAL A 231 -22.46 2.04 18.66
N PHE A 232 -22.32 1.22 19.70
CA PHE A 232 -23.40 0.80 20.56
C PHE A 232 -24.22 1.96 21.19
N PRO A 233 -23.63 3.07 21.70
CA PRO A 233 -24.38 4.19 22.28
C PRO A 233 -25.30 4.88 21.28
N ILE A 234 -24.84 5.03 20.02
CA ILE A 234 -25.63 5.67 18.95
C ILE A 234 -26.81 4.77 18.58
N LEU A 235 -26.56 3.47 18.44
CA LEU A 235 -27.60 2.49 18.13
C LEU A 235 -28.64 2.38 19.25
N SER A 236 -28.20 2.34 20.52
CA SER A 236 -29.10 2.21 21.66
C SER A 236 -30.01 3.43 21.84
N MET A 237 -29.48 4.65 21.69
CA MET A 237 -30.30 5.87 21.76
C MET A 237 -31.34 5.92 20.63
N LYS A 238 -30.97 5.56 19.41
CA LYS A 238 -31.91 5.51 18.27
C LYS A 238 -32.90 4.35 18.36
N ALA A 239 -32.47 3.19 18.80
CA ALA A 239 -33.37 2.06 19.02
C ALA A 239 -34.44 2.37 20.09
N LEU A 240 -34.04 3.08 21.16
CA LEU A 240 -34.96 3.59 22.18
C LEU A 240 -35.94 4.63 21.62
N ALA A 241 -35.46 5.58 20.84
CA ALA A 241 -36.30 6.57 20.18
C ALA A 241 -37.36 5.91 19.27
N LEU A 242 -36.95 4.86 18.53
CA LEU A 242 -37.86 4.07 17.70
C LEU A 242 -38.82 3.19 18.48
N ALA A 243 -38.38 2.63 19.62
CA ALA A 243 -39.22 1.81 20.49
C ALA A 243 -40.29 2.63 21.23
N GLY A 244 -40.04 3.92 21.48
CA GLY A 244 -40.96 4.87 22.06
C GLY A 244 -42.02 5.44 21.09
N LEU A 245 -41.91 5.16 19.81
CA LEU A 245 -42.89 5.62 18.81
C LEU A 245 -44.15 4.72 18.88
N PRO A 246 -45.36 5.34 18.75
CA PRO A 246 -46.61 4.56 18.67
C PRO A 246 -46.55 3.51 17.56
N ALA A 247 -47.14 2.35 17.81
CA ALA A 247 -47.20 1.24 16.84
C ALA A 247 -47.82 1.66 15.48
N ALA A 248 -48.61 2.72 15.47
CA ALA A 248 -49.28 3.27 14.30
C ALA A 248 -48.35 3.96 13.28
N ASP A 249 -47.13 4.37 13.67
CA ASP A 249 -46.22 5.09 12.75
C ASP A 249 -45.15 4.17 12.09
N ALA A 250 -45.65 3.08 11.47
CA ALA A 250 -44.79 2.12 10.77
C ALA A 250 -44.09 2.73 9.56
N ARG A 251 -44.71 3.72 8.91
CA ARG A 251 -44.12 4.41 7.74
C ARG A 251 -42.95 5.30 8.13
N GLY A 252 -43.08 6.05 9.23
CA GLY A 252 -42.00 6.89 9.76
C GLY A 252 -40.76 6.05 10.13
N ARG A 253 -40.99 4.96 10.89
CA ARG A 253 -39.91 4.03 11.27
C ARG A 253 -39.15 3.45 10.07
N ARG A 254 -39.89 2.98 9.03
CA ARG A 254 -39.27 2.43 7.81
C ARG A 254 -38.47 3.48 7.07
N ARG A 255 -38.98 4.71 6.95
CA ARG A 255 -38.30 5.82 6.31
C ARG A 255 -37.01 6.17 7.04
N ASP A 256 -37.02 6.23 8.35
CA ASP A 256 -35.85 6.56 9.15
C ASP A 256 -34.80 5.43 9.10
N GLY A 257 -35.23 4.16 9.11
CA GLY A 257 -34.36 3.01 8.94
C GLY A 257 -33.67 2.99 7.58
N VAL A 258 -34.41 3.25 6.50
CA VAL A 258 -33.87 3.33 5.14
C VAL A 258 -32.95 4.56 5.00
N ALA A 259 -33.32 5.71 5.55
CA ALA A 259 -32.48 6.92 5.49
C ALA A 259 -31.16 6.71 6.22
N TYR A 260 -31.16 6.06 7.39
CA TYR A 260 -29.94 5.67 8.09
C TYR A 260 -29.05 4.73 7.25
N ALA A 261 -29.65 3.68 6.70
CA ALA A 261 -28.94 2.73 5.84
C ALA A 261 -28.31 3.41 4.61
N LEU A 262 -29.04 4.35 3.99
CA LEU A 262 -28.52 5.15 2.87
C LEU A 262 -27.33 6.04 3.31
N GLY A 263 -27.37 6.62 4.52
CA GLY A 263 -26.26 7.38 5.08
C GLY A 263 -25.01 6.53 5.29
N VAL A 264 -25.17 5.32 5.82
CA VAL A 264 -24.09 4.33 5.96
C VAL A 264 -23.53 3.94 4.59
N MET A 265 -24.41 3.58 3.64
CA MET A 265 -23.99 3.15 2.30
C MET A 265 -23.28 4.28 1.54
N ALA A 266 -23.72 5.54 1.69
CA ALA A 266 -23.05 6.70 1.12
C ALA A 266 -21.63 6.88 1.69
N SER A 267 -21.44 6.66 3.00
CA SER A 267 -20.12 6.74 3.64
C SER A 267 -19.17 5.65 3.15
N PHE A 268 -19.63 4.39 3.08
CA PHE A 268 -18.82 3.29 2.56
C PHE A 268 -18.56 3.44 1.05
N GLY A 269 -19.52 3.97 0.31
CA GLY A 269 -19.35 4.33 -1.10
C GLY A 269 -18.30 5.43 -1.31
N ALA A 270 -18.28 6.45 -0.46
CA ALA A 270 -17.25 7.50 -0.48
C ALA A 270 -15.86 6.93 -0.16
N ILE A 271 -15.77 6.01 0.81
CA ILE A 271 -14.51 5.30 1.13
C ILE A 271 -14.05 4.48 -0.09
N ALA A 272 -14.93 3.72 -0.71
CA ALA A 272 -14.61 2.93 -1.90
C ALA A 272 -14.14 3.81 -3.07
N ALA A 273 -14.82 4.94 -3.31
CA ALA A 273 -14.44 5.90 -4.34
C ALA A 273 -13.09 6.55 -4.05
N ALA A 274 -12.82 6.92 -2.79
CA ALA A 274 -11.53 7.45 -2.39
C ALA A 274 -10.40 6.43 -2.59
N MET A 275 -10.63 5.16 -2.26
CA MET A 275 -9.65 4.08 -2.48
C MET A 275 -9.36 3.88 -3.98
N LEU A 276 -10.39 3.94 -4.84
CA LEU A 276 -10.22 3.86 -6.29
C LEU A 276 -9.41 5.04 -6.83
N ALA A 277 -9.73 6.27 -6.41
CA ALA A 277 -9.04 7.48 -6.84
C ALA A 277 -7.56 7.46 -6.43
N LEU A 278 -7.25 7.04 -5.19
CA LEU A 278 -5.88 6.90 -4.71
C LEU A 278 -5.10 5.83 -5.47
N ARG A 279 -5.74 4.71 -5.80
CA ARG A 279 -5.14 3.65 -6.62
C ARG A 279 -4.85 4.13 -8.05
N GLU A 280 -5.72 4.94 -8.65
CA GLU A 280 -5.52 5.55 -9.98
C GLU A 280 -4.41 6.61 -9.97
N ALA A 281 -4.25 7.31 -8.85
CA ALA A 281 -3.15 8.25 -8.63
C ALA A 281 -1.79 7.56 -8.39
N GLY A 282 -1.70 6.23 -8.48
CA GLY A 282 -0.47 5.47 -8.27
C GLY A 282 0.01 5.43 -6.82
N ALA A 283 -0.81 5.84 -5.87
CA ALA A 283 -0.49 5.77 -4.46
C ALA A 283 -0.71 4.33 -3.97
N GLU A 284 0.36 3.55 -3.83
CA GLU A 284 0.34 2.23 -3.17
C GLU A 284 0.18 2.42 -1.66
N LEU A 285 -1.01 2.88 -1.24
CA LEU A 285 -1.32 3.10 0.16
C LEU A 285 -1.89 1.81 0.77
N GLY A 286 -1.07 1.14 1.59
CA GLY A 286 -1.54 0.08 2.47
C GLY A 286 -2.46 0.64 3.56
N TRP A 287 -3.53 -0.09 3.91
CA TRP A 287 -4.38 0.30 5.04
C TRP A 287 -3.58 0.28 6.35
N GLY A 288 -3.67 1.37 7.12
CA GLY A 288 -2.93 1.52 8.39
C GLY A 288 -1.73 2.46 8.32
N PHE A 289 -1.37 2.99 7.12
CA PHE A 289 -0.30 3.98 7.00
C PHE A 289 -0.55 5.23 7.86
N GLN A 290 -1.82 5.57 8.16
CA GLN A 290 -2.19 6.68 9.02
C GLN A 290 -1.63 6.52 10.44
N TYR A 291 -1.56 5.28 10.95
CA TYR A 291 -1.00 4.98 12.27
C TYR A 291 0.52 5.15 12.35
N GLN A 292 1.18 5.40 11.25
CA GLN A 292 2.61 5.75 11.21
C GLN A 292 2.86 7.24 11.49
N SER A 293 1.80 8.05 11.51
CA SER A 293 1.88 9.46 11.90
C SER A 293 1.60 9.59 13.40
N PRO A 294 2.56 10.09 14.21
CA PRO A 294 2.35 10.27 15.64
C PRO A 294 1.24 11.30 15.94
N VAL A 295 1.09 12.31 15.08
CA VAL A 295 -0.01 13.27 15.17
C VAL A 295 -1.37 12.59 15.06
N PHE A 296 -1.52 11.69 14.08
CA PHE A 296 -2.75 10.94 13.89
C PHE A 296 -3.04 10.03 15.11
N VAL A 297 -2.04 9.33 15.63
CA VAL A 297 -2.16 8.48 16.82
C VAL A 297 -2.59 9.29 18.04
N ALA A 298 -2.00 10.47 18.25
CA ALA A 298 -2.37 11.37 19.34
C ALA A 298 -3.81 11.87 19.23
N VAL A 299 -4.23 12.28 18.03
CA VAL A 299 -5.61 12.74 17.77
C VAL A 299 -6.61 11.61 18.03
N VAL A 300 -6.33 10.39 17.55
CA VAL A 300 -7.19 9.22 17.80
C VAL A 300 -7.24 8.90 19.30
N ALA A 301 -6.13 8.99 20.02
CA ALA A 301 -6.11 8.81 21.48
C ALA A 301 -6.99 9.84 22.20
N CYS A 302 -6.96 11.12 21.79
CA CYS A 302 -7.83 12.18 22.32
C CYS A 302 -9.32 11.87 22.03
N VAL A 303 -9.65 11.43 20.82
CA VAL A 303 -11.02 11.03 20.45
C VAL A 303 -11.48 9.85 21.29
N MET A 304 -10.63 8.81 21.48
CA MET A 304 -10.96 7.65 22.32
C MET A 304 -11.22 8.04 23.76
N LEU A 305 -10.40 8.95 24.32
CA LEU A 305 -10.63 9.49 25.66
C LEU A 305 -11.95 10.27 25.74
N ALA A 306 -12.24 11.14 24.75
CA ALA A 306 -13.48 11.91 24.73
C ALA A 306 -14.72 10.99 24.68
N VAL A 307 -14.68 9.94 23.84
CA VAL A 307 -15.75 8.93 23.77
C VAL A 307 -15.88 8.18 25.11
N ALA A 308 -14.77 7.76 25.72
CA ALA A 308 -14.76 7.09 27.02
C ALA A 308 -15.37 7.96 28.12
N LEU A 309 -15.02 9.25 28.19
CA LEU A 309 -15.59 10.22 29.12
C LEU A 309 -17.10 10.43 28.90
N ASN A 310 -17.53 10.48 27.64
CA ASN A 310 -18.96 10.56 27.31
C ASN A 310 -19.71 9.30 27.75
N LEU A 311 -19.13 8.11 27.52
CA LEU A 311 -19.72 6.83 27.96
C LEU A 311 -19.78 6.72 29.49
N SER A 312 -18.79 7.25 30.19
CA SER A 312 -18.76 7.29 31.66
C SER A 312 -19.76 8.29 32.26
N GLY A 313 -20.40 9.14 31.42
CA GLY A 313 -21.34 10.17 31.87
C GLY A 313 -20.68 11.44 32.41
N ALA A 314 -19.38 11.67 32.15
CA ALA A 314 -18.69 12.89 32.55
C ALA A 314 -19.23 14.13 31.84
N PHE A 315 -19.73 13.97 30.62
CA PHE A 315 -20.46 14.97 29.86
C PHE A 315 -21.46 14.31 28.90
N GLU A 316 -22.55 14.98 28.63
CA GLU A 316 -23.54 14.53 27.65
C GLU A 316 -23.57 15.52 26.48
N ILE A 317 -23.26 15.03 25.29
CA ILE A 317 -23.48 15.79 24.06
C ILE A 317 -24.97 15.66 23.73
N ARG A 318 -25.76 16.64 24.15
CA ARG A 318 -27.16 16.75 23.69
C ARG A 318 -27.16 17.35 22.29
N LEU A 319 -26.87 16.52 21.30
CA LEU A 319 -27.23 16.84 19.93
C LEU A 319 -28.75 16.89 19.88
N SER A 320 -29.34 18.09 19.88
CA SER A 320 -30.76 18.29 19.61
C SER A 320 -31.05 18.03 18.14
N VAL A 321 -30.77 16.79 17.70
CA VAL A 321 -31.16 16.32 16.38
C VAL A 321 -32.66 16.09 16.48
N SER A 322 -33.44 16.93 15.82
CA SER A 322 -34.89 16.80 15.75
C SER A 322 -35.23 15.41 15.23
N THR A 323 -35.88 14.60 16.08
CA THR A 323 -36.11 13.17 15.83
C THR A 323 -37.13 12.88 14.73
N ARG A 324 -37.59 13.90 14.00
CA ARG A 324 -38.74 13.79 13.09
C ARG A 324 -38.47 14.03 11.61
N ALA A 325 -37.21 14.32 11.19
CA ALA A 325 -36.90 14.57 9.80
C ALA A 325 -35.98 13.48 9.19
N ALA A 326 -36.29 12.99 7.99
CA ALA A 326 -35.47 12.02 7.28
C ALA A 326 -34.00 12.45 7.07
N PRO A 327 -33.66 13.74 6.87
CA PRO A 327 -32.28 14.22 6.82
C PRO A 327 -31.47 13.89 8.08
N ASP A 328 -32.12 13.93 9.27
CA ASP A 328 -31.45 13.64 10.54
C ASP A 328 -31.08 12.16 10.70
N ALA A 329 -31.87 11.26 10.13
CA ALA A 329 -31.56 9.84 10.11
C ALA A 329 -30.41 9.50 9.16
N PHE A 330 -30.34 10.16 8.01
CA PHE A 330 -29.26 10.05 7.04
C PHE A 330 -27.92 10.53 7.64
N LEU A 331 -27.92 11.74 8.21
CA LEU A 331 -26.75 12.30 8.89
C LEU A 331 -26.27 11.43 10.05
N ALA A 332 -27.21 10.82 10.78
CA ALA A 332 -26.85 9.89 11.86
C ALA A 332 -26.18 8.62 11.32
N GLY A 333 -26.55 8.14 10.13
CA GLY A 333 -25.85 7.05 9.45
C GLY A 333 -24.41 7.42 9.10
N ILE A 334 -24.18 8.61 8.56
CA ILE A 334 -22.84 9.13 8.29
C ILE A 334 -22.04 9.27 9.59
N LEU A 335 -22.63 9.90 10.61
CA LEU A 335 -21.98 10.11 11.89
C LEU A 335 -21.59 8.77 12.56
N ALA A 336 -22.45 7.75 12.46
CA ALA A 336 -22.15 6.42 12.98
C ALA A 336 -20.89 5.83 12.35
N VAL A 337 -20.70 5.96 11.04
CA VAL A 337 -19.50 5.49 10.34
C VAL A 337 -18.27 6.30 10.76
N VAL A 338 -18.38 7.64 10.82
CA VAL A 338 -17.27 8.52 11.22
C VAL A 338 -16.80 8.21 12.64
N VAL A 339 -17.74 8.04 13.59
CA VAL A 339 -17.41 7.71 14.99
C VAL A 339 -16.88 6.29 15.12
N ALA A 340 -17.35 5.35 14.28
CA ALA A 340 -16.88 3.97 14.28
C ALA A 340 -15.46 3.82 13.67
N THR A 341 -15.07 4.68 12.74
CA THR A 341 -13.81 4.54 11.97
C THR A 341 -12.57 4.39 12.85
N PRO A 342 -12.31 5.21 13.88
CA PRO A 342 -11.09 5.07 14.68
C PRO A 342 -11.02 3.78 15.49
N CYS A 343 -12.15 3.22 15.95
CA CYS A 343 -12.13 1.97 16.72
C CYS A 343 -12.18 0.71 15.85
N THR A 344 -12.60 0.83 14.58
CA THR A 344 -12.67 -0.31 13.65
C THR A 344 -11.38 -0.48 12.82
N ALA A 345 -10.58 0.56 12.71
CA ALA A 345 -9.39 0.60 11.86
C ALA A 345 -8.43 -0.60 12.04
N PRO A 346 -8.10 -1.07 13.26
CA PRO A 346 -7.23 -2.22 13.45
C PRO A 346 -7.82 -3.53 12.92
N PHE A 347 -9.15 -3.68 13.00
CA PHE A 347 -9.87 -4.88 12.58
C PHE A 347 -10.22 -4.86 11.08
N MET A 348 -10.42 -3.66 10.52
CA MET A 348 -10.69 -3.48 9.09
C MET A 348 -9.44 -3.72 8.22
N ALA A 349 -8.25 -3.65 8.79
CA ALA A 349 -6.99 -3.81 8.05
C ALA A 349 -6.93 -5.14 7.27
N ALA A 350 -7.40 -6.23 7.86
CA ALA A 350 -7.42 -7.54 7.21
C ALA A 350 -8.44 -7.60 6.05
N ALA A 351 -9.67 -7.09 6.26
CA ALA A 351 -10.71 -7.08 5.24
C ALA A 351 -10.39 -6.14 4.08
N LEU A 352 -9.88 -4.94 4.38
CA LEU A 352 -9.48 -3.96 3.37
C LEU A 352 -8.17 -4.34 2.68
N GLY A 353 -7.26 -5.02 3.37
CA GLY A 353 -6.06 -5.60 2.75
C GLY A 353 -6.42 -6.63 1.66
N ALA A 354 -7.39 -7.50 1.94
CA ALA A 354 -7.94 -8.43 0.95
C ALA A 354 -8.68 -7.70 -0.19
N ALA A 355 -9.42 -6.64 0.12
CA ALA A 355 -10.11 -5.82 -0.88
C ALA A 355 -9.12 -5.09 -1.79
N LEU A 356 -8.03 -4.54 -1.26
CA LEU A 356 -6.99 -3.86 -2.04
C LEU A 356 -6.23 -4.80 -2.98
N ALA A 357 -6.12 -6.09 -2.62
CA ALA A 357 -5.52 -7.12 -3.47
C ALA A 357 -6.46 -7.58 -4.61
N ALA A 358 -7.75 -7.24 -4.53
CA ALA A 358 -8.76 -7.61 -5.52
C ALA A 358 -8.81 -6.60 -6.69
N ASP A 359 -9.41 -7.02 -7.81
CA ASP A 359 -9.71 -6.13 -8.93
C ASP A 359 -10.73 -5.03 -8.53
N ARG A 360 -10.88 -4.00 -9.38
CA ARG A 360 -11.71 -2.82 -9.09
C ARG A 360 -13.14 -3.15 -8.65
N LEU A 361 -13.82 -4.02 -9.39
CA LEU A 361 -15.23 -4.36 -9.13
C LEU A 361 -15.40 -5.21 -7.85
N PRO A 362 -14.65 -6.29 -7.63
CA PRO A 362 -14.64 -7.03 -6.37
C PRO A 362 -14.32 -6.17 -5.14
N MET A 363 -13.38 -5.23 -5.24
CA MET A 363 -13.03 -4.32 -4.16
C MET A 363 -14.24 -3.49 -3.70
N VAL A 364 -14.94 -2.84 -4.65
CA VAL A 364 -16.15 -2.07 -4.35
C VAL A 364 -17.22 -2.96 -3.75
N ALA A 365 -17.43 -4.16 -4.29
CA ALA A 365 -18.43 -5.11 -3.80
C ALA A 365 -18.15 -5.53 -2.33
N ILE A 366 -16.90 -5.79 -1.96
CA ILE A 366 -16.51 -6.16 -0.60
C ILE A 366 -16.77 -5.00 0.38
N VAL A 367 -16.38 -3.77 0.00
CA VAL A 367 -16.59 -2.57 0.84
C VAL A 367 -18.09 -2.29 1.02
N MET A 368 -18.89 -2.45 -0.03
CA MET A 368 -20.34 -2.27 0.03
C MET A 368 -21.03 -3.38 0.83
N ALA A 369 -20.55 -4.63 0.75
CA ALA A 369 -21.04 -5.72 1.57
C ALA A 369 -20.77 -5.47 3.06
N LEU A 370 -19.60 -4.94 3.42
CA LEU A 370 -19.26 -4.52 4.78
C LEU A 370 -20.22 -3.44 5.28
N GLY A 371 -20.48 -2.40 4.47
CA GLY A 371 -21.44 -1.34 4.78
C GLY A 371 -22.87 -1.86 4.94
N THR A 372 -23.28 -2.82 4.10
CA THR A 372 -24.59 -3.47 4.20
C THR A 372 -24.70 -4.24 5.52
N GLY A 373 -23.69 -5.02 5.91
CA GLY A 373 -23.63 -5.73 7.19
C GLY A 373 -23.72 -4.77 8.38
N PHE A 374 -23.05 -3.60 8.30
CA PHE A 374 -23.12 -2.58 9.33
C PHE A 374 -24.53 -1.95 9.49
N ALA A 375 -25.22 -1.70 8.36
CA ALA A 375 -26.56 -1.11 8.38
C ALA A 375 -27.66 -2.12 8.76
N LEU A 376 -27.43 -3.42 8.55
CA LEU A 376 -28.43 -4.48 8.62
C LEU A 376 -29.11 -4.61 10.00
N PRO A 377 -28.44 -4.57 11.17
CA PRO A 377 -29.11 -4.71 12.46
C PRO A 377 -30.12 -3.58 12.71
N PHE A 378 -29.76 -2.35 12.40
CA PHE A 378 -30.65 -1.19 12.57
C PHE A 378 -31.83 -1.26 11.60
N LEU A 379 -31.58 -1.63 10.36
CA LEU A 379 -32.60 -1.81 9.34
C LEU A 379 -33.58 -2.93 9.73
N ALA A 380 -33.08 -4.05 10.25
CA ALA A 380 -33.90 -5.18 10.72
C ALA A 380 -34.86 -4.77 11.85
N VAL A 381 -34.36 -4.03 12.86
CA VAL A 381 -35.18 -3.50 13.95
C VAL A 381 -36.23 -2.50 13.44
N SER A 382 -35.89 -1.70 12.45
CA SER A 382 -36.77 -0.70 11.85
C SER A 382 -37.89 -1.33 10.99
N LEU A 383 -37.58 -2.41 10.26
CA LEU A 383 -38.55 -3.10 9.38
C LEU A 383 -39.43 -4.12 10.11
N ALA A 384 -38.89 -4.80 11.12
CA ALA A 384 -39.56 -5.88 11.85
C ALA A 384 -39.71 -5.55 13.34
N PRO A 385 -40.78 -4.87 13.75
CA PRO A 385 -41.01 -4.47 15.14
C PRO A 385 -41.11 -5.67 16.12
N GLY A 386 -41.33 -6.87 15.61
CA GLY A 386 -41.27 -8.10 16.40
C GLY A 386 -39.89 -8.37 16.99
N ILE A 387 -38.83 -8.01 16.32
CA ILE A 387 -37.43 -8.16 16.77
C ILE A 387 -37.17 -7.21 17.95
N ALA A 388 -37.76 -6.02 17.93
CA ALA A 388 -37.64 -5.08 19.06
C ALA A 388 -38.22 -5.59 20.37
N ARG A 389 -39.18 -6.56 20.33
CA ARG A 389 -39.77 -7.20 21.53
C ARG A 389 -38.83 -8.21 22.17
N VAL A 390 -37.86 -8.75 21.43
CA VAL A 390 -36.85 -9.70 21.94
C VAL A 390 -35.72 -8.95 22.63
N LEU A 391 -35.50 -7.64 22.29
CA LEU A 391 -34.50 -6.84 22.98
C LEU A 391 -34.95 -6.56 24.45
N PRO A 392 -34.02 -6.65 25.40
CA PRO A 392 -34.29 -6.32 26.80
C PRO A 392 -34.84 -4.91 26.93
N ARG A 393 -35.88 -4.74 27.77
CA ARG A 393 -36.43 -3.39 28.01
C ARG A 393 -35.37 -2.46 28.58
N PRO A 394 -35.35 -1.16 28.16
CA PRO A 394 -34.44 -0.19 28.71
C PRO A 394 -34.60 -0.04 30.21
N GLY A 395 -33.51 -0.11 30.93
CA GLY A 395 -33.50 -0.09 32.39
C GLY A 395 -32.13 0.38 32.93
N PRO A 396 -31.98 0.38 34.28
CA PRO A 396 -30.71 0.78 34.91
C PRO A 396 -29.49 -0.02 34.44
N TRP A 397 -29.69 -1.29 34.00
CA TRP A 397 -28.62 -2.13 33.46
C TRP A 397 -27.91 -1.50 32.23
N MET A 398 -28.65 -0.69 31.45
CA MET A 398 -28.11 -0.06 30.25
C MET A 398 -27.11 1.04 30.60
N SER A 399 -27.33 1.81 31.68
CA SER A 399 -26.37 2.81 32.17
C SER A 399 -25.11 2.13 32.66
N THR A 400 -25.21 1.03 33.40
CA THR A 400 -24.09 0.22 33.87
C THR A 400 -23.32 -0.39 32.70
N PHE A 401 -24.03 -0.93 31.70
CA PHE A 401 -23.40 -1.47 30.49
C PHE A 401 -22.66 -0.39 29.69
N ARG A 402 -23.27 0.82 29.53
CA ARG A 402 -22.62 1.94 28.88
C ARG A 402 -21.33 2.35 29.61
N GLN A 403 -21.35 2.41 30.94
CA GLN A 403 -20.15 2.70 31.75
C GLN A 403 -19.11 1.58 31.63
N ALA A 404 -19.52 0.30 31.62
CA ALA A 404 -18.63 -0.81 31.42
C ALA A 404 -17.90 -0.74 30.05
N MET A 405 -18.62 -0.30 29.00
CA MET A 405 -18.04 -0.11 27.67
C MET A 405 -17.03 1.06 27.59
N ALA A 406 -16.99 1.95 28.58
CA ALA A 406 -15.97 3.00 28.66
C ALA A 406 -14.57 2.42 28.95
N PHE A 407 -14.46 1.31 29.70
CA PHE A 407 -13.17 0.73 30.07
C PHE A 407 -12.35 0.24 28.88
N PRO A 408 -12.89 -0.50 27.91
CA PRO A 408 -12.16 -0.81 26.67
C PRO A 408 -11.67 0.43 25.92
N MET A 409 -12.43 1.54 25.95
CA MET A 409 -12.03 2.79 25.32
C MET A 409 -10.84 3.44 26.03
N TYR A 410 -10.86 3.48 27.38
CA TYR A 410 -9.70 3.92 28.16
C TYR A 410 -8.47 3.04 27.88
N ALA A 411 -8.65 1.73 27.84
CA ALA A 411 -7.57 0.78 27.54
C ALA A 411 -6.97 1.03 26.14
N THR A 412 -7.83 1.33 25.15
CA THR A 412 -7.38 1.68 23.79
C THR A 412 -6.61 3.01 23.79
N ALA A 413 -7.06 4.03 24.52
CA ALA A 413 -6.35 5.29 24.65
C ALA A 413 -4.97 5.09 25.31
N CYS A 414 -4.88 4.30 26.36
CA CYS A 414 -3.59 3.95 27.01
C CYS A 414 -2.66 3.17 26.05
N TRP A 415 -3.21 2.24 25.27
CA TRP A 415 -2.44 1.52 24.27
C TRP A 415 -1.91 2.45 23.17
N LEU A 416 -2.72 3.40 22.68
CA LEU A 416 -2.29 4.39 21.69
C LEU A 416 -1.19 5.31 22.26
N LEU A 417 -1.23 5.67 23.55
CA LEU A 417 -0.14 6.38 24.19
C LEU A 417 1.15 5.56 24.22
N TRP A 418 1.05 4.26 24.47
CA TRP A 418 2.21 3.37 24.39
C TRP A 418 2.77 3.30 22.96
N VAL A 419 1.91 3.25 21.94
CA VAL A 419 2.33 3.33 20.53
C VAL A 419 3.02 4.66 20.26
N LEU A 420 2.45 5.78 20.75
CA LEU A 420 3.02 7.12 20.60
C LEU A 420 4.42 7.22 21.24
N ALA A 421 4.60 6.65 22.43
CA ALA A 421 5.90 6.57 23.08
C ALA A 421 6.94 5.80 22.25
N ARG A 422 6.50 4.78 21.50
CA ARG A 422 7.35 4.02 20.56
C ARG A 422 7.68 4.80 19.29
N GLN A 423 6.83 5.75 18.88
CA GLN A 423 7.01 6.55 17.66
C GLN A 423 7.82 7.82 17.90
N SER A 424 7.64 8.47 19.04
CA SER A 424 8.12 9.83 19.30
C SER A 424 8.93 9.97 20.59
N GLY A 425 9.23 8.85 21.24
CA GLY A 425 10.01 8.85 22.48
C GLY A 425 9.31 9.50 23.67
N PRO A 426 10.08 9.82 24.75
CA PRO A 426 9.53 10.41 25.98
C PRO A 426 8.88 11.79 25.79
N ASP A 427 9.46 12.64 24.94
CA ASP A 427 8.96 14.00 24.69
C ASP A 427 7.61 13.95 23.93
N GLY A 428 7.50 13.09 22.94
CA GLY A 428 6.23 12.86 22.25
C GLY A 428 5.15 12.28 23.16
N LEU A 429 5.52 11.39 24.08
CA LEU A 429 4.61 10.89 25.12
C LEU A 429 4.12 12.02 26.04
N ALA A 430 5.03 12.90 26.49
CA ALA A 430 4.67 14.03 27.34
C ALA A 430 3.67 14.98 26.65
N LEU A 431 3.90 15.30 25.38
CA LEU A 431 2.96 16.08 24.56
C LEU A 431 1.62 15.37 24.37
N GLY A 432 1.63 14.05 24.14
CA GLY A 432 0.42 13.24 24.06
C GLY A 432 -0.40 13.27 25.35
N LEU A 433 0.25 13.13 26.50
CA LEU A 433 -0.39 13.24 27.82
C LEU A 433 -0.97 14.66 28.05
N ALA A 434 -0.25 15.71 27.65
CA ALA A 434 -0.75 17.09 27.73
C ALA A 434 -2.00 17.29 26.85
N ALA A 435 -2.02 16.74 25.62
CA ALA A 435 -3.18 16.78 24.74
C ALA A 435 -4.38 16.05 25.34
N LEU A 436 -4.16 14.89 25.97
CA LEU A 436 -5.22 14.14 26.69
C LEU A 436 -5.76 14.90 27.89
N LEU A 437 -4.90 15.55 28.69
CA LEU A 437 -5.33 16.40 29.81
C LEU A 437 -6.18 17.56 29.34
N LEU A 438 -5.78 18.24 28.26
CA LEU A 438 -6.56 19.33 27.66
C LEU A 438 -7.91 18.84 27.12
N THR A 439 -7.95 17.65 26.52
CA THR A 439 -9.20 17.03 26.07
C THR A 439 -10.10 16.67 27.26
N GLY A 440 -9.54 16.15 28.35
CA GLY A 440 -10.26 15.88 29.59
C GLY A 440 -10.82 17.15 30.23
N LEU A 441 -10.03 18.23 30.25
CA LEU A 441 -10.45 19.55 30.73
C LEU A 441 -11.61 20.08 29.88
N ALA A 442 -11.52 20.00 28.56
CA ALA A 442 -12.58 20.41 27.64
C ALA A 442 -13.88 19.64 27.91
N ALA A 443 -13.79 18.33 28.08
CA ALA A 443 -14.91 17.47 28.40
C ALA A 443 -15.54 17.84 29.76
N TRP A 444 -14.74 18.11 30.78
CA TRP A 444 -15.22 18.54 32.09
C TRP A 444 -15.91 19.92 32.05
N LEU A 445 -15.37 20.86 31.27
CA LEU A 445 -15.99 22.16 31.07
C LEU A 445 -17.34 22.08 30.37
N ALA A 446 -17.46 21.15 29.40
CA ALA A 446 -18.69 20.89 28.66
C ALA A 446 -19.75 20.15 29.49
N GLY A 447 -19.35 19.36 30.49
CA GLY A 447 -20.21 18.41 31.21
C GLY A 447 -21.10 19.02 32.32
N LYS A 448 -20.89 20.25 32.71
CA LYS A 448 -21.71 20.90 33.77
C LYS A 448 -22.71 21.85 33.15
N GLU A 449 -23.95 21.35 32.94
CA GLU A 449 -25.06 22.22 32.56
C GLU A 449 -25.39 23.24 33.70
N ARG A 450 -25.24 24.51 33.39
CA ARG A 450 -25.84 25.61 34.14
C ARG A 450 -26.46 26.59 33.14
N GLU A 451 -27.64 27.07 33.46
CA GLU A 451 -28.36 28.06 32.67
C GLU A 451 -27.72 29.43 32.79
N GLY A 452 -27.71 30.23 31.72
CA GLY A 452 -27.32 31.63 31.73
C GLY A 452 -25.94 31.95 31.12
N ALA A 453 -25.43 33.17 31.36
CA ALA A 453 -24.17 33.70 30.79
C ALA A 453 -22.92 32.86 31.09
N ALA A 454 -22.95 32.04 32.13
CA ALA A 454 -21.89 31.08 32.46
C ALA A 454 -21.68 30.00 31.40
N ARG A 455 -22.63 29.78 30.50
CA ARG A 455 -22.54 28.77 29.40
C ARG A 455 -21.61 29.26 28.29
N SER A 456 -21.64 30.53 27.92
CA SER A 456 -20.88 31.03 26.77
C SER A 456 -19.36 31.06 27.02
N TRP A 457 -18.88 31.48 28.19
CA TRP A 457 -17.45 31.51 28.47
C TRP A 457 -16.85 30.09 28.69
N ARG A 458 -17.62 29.18 29.28
CA ARG A 458 -17.18 27.76 29.44
C ARG A 458 -17.10 27.02 28.13
N SER A 459 -18.08 27.21 27.24
CA SER A 459 -18.00 26.63 25.89
C SER A 459 -16.83 27.23 25.10
N ALA A 460 -16.56 28.55 25.27
CA ALA A 460 -15.38 29.15 24.67
C ALA A 460 -14.07 28.58 25.23
N LEU A 461 -13.98 28.37 26.56
CA LEU A 461 -12.82 27.72 27.17
C LEU A 461 -12.69 26.26 26.77
N ALA A 462 -13.78 25.49 26.64
CA ALA A 462 -13.76 24.14 26.17
C ALA A 462 -13.24 24.05 24.72
N LEU A 463 -13.70 24.94 23.84
CA LEU A 463 -13.19 25.05 22.47
C LEU A 463 -11.72 25.47 22.44
N ALA A 464 -11.32 26.44 23.31
CA ALA A 464 -9.91 26.85 23.43
C ALA A 464 -9.02 25.67 23.90
N ALA A 465 -9.49 24.88 24.86
CA ALA A 465 -8.78 23.68 25.33
C ALA A 465 -8.65 22.60 24.23
N LEU A 466 -9.71 22.38 23.43
CA LEU A 466 -9.65 21.48 22.29
C LEU A 466 -8.69 21.99 21.19
N ALA A 467 -8.73 23.31 20.91
CA ALA A 467 -7.78 23.92 19.97
C ALA A 467 -6.33 23.79 20.47
N ALA A 468 -6.10 24.03 21.77
CA ALA A 468 -4.79 23.82 22.39
C ALA A 468 -4.35 22.35 22.32
N ALA A 469 -5.25 21.39 22.57
CA ALA A 469 -4.97 19.97 22.42
C ALA A 469 -4.56 19.62 20.99
N ALA A 470 -5.27 20.14 19.98
CA ALA A 470 -4.94 19.96 18.58
C ALA A 470 -3.57 20.55 18.20
N VAL A 471 -3.26 21.77 18.71
CA VAL A 471 -1.95 22.40 18.50
C VAL A 471 -0.83 21.60 19.15
N VAL A 472 -1.01 21.12 20.38
CA VAL A 472 -0.03 20.28 21.08
C VAL A 472 0.17 18.96 20.33
N ALA A 473 -0.90 18.30 19.87
CA ALA A 473 -0.81 17.10 19.08
C ALA A 473 -0.06 17.32 17.75
N ALA A 474 -0.28 18.46 17.09
CA ALA A 474 0.41 18.82 15.84
C ALA A 474 1.93 19.07 16.01
N ARG A 475 2.41 19.31 17.24
CA ARG A 475 3.83 19.49 17.56
C ARG A 475 4.58 18.18 17.80
N ILE A 476 3.89 17.05 17.77
CA ILE A 476 4.51 15.74 18.01
C ILE A 476 5.24 15.29 16.74
N GLU A 477 6.55 15.20 16.81
CA GLU A 477 7.40 14.74 15.72
C GLU A 477 7.79 13.26 15.90
N PRO A 478 7.94 12.50 14.81
CA PRO A 478 8.47 11.14 14.89
C PRO A 478 9.93 11.17 15.33
N GLU A 479 10.32 10.27 16.22
CA GLU A 479 11.73 10.07 16.55
C GLU A 479 12.48 9.52 15.33
N ALA A 480 13.61 10.15 15.00
CA ALA A 480 14.45 9.68 13.90
C ALA A 480 14.87 8.22 14.11
N PRO A 481 14.90 7.37 13.08
CA PRO A 481 15.38 6.01 13.21
C PRO A 481 16.80 6.00 13.77
N ARG A 482 16.98 5.41 14.95
CA ARG A 482 18.34 5.21 15.48
C ARG A 482 19.03 4.15 14.63
N PRO A 483 20.21 4.43 14.04
CA PRO A 483 21.00 3.41 13.38
C PRO A 483 21.23 2.26 14.38
N ALA A 484 20.82 1.06 14.02
CA ALA A 484 21.16 -0.10 14.83
C ALA A 484 22.69 -0.21 14.89
N PRO A 485 23.29 -0.33 16.08
CA PRO A 485 24.74 -0.50 16.17
C PRO A 485 25.13 -1.76 15.38
N ALA A 486 26.12 -1.61 14.48
CA ALA A 486 26.58 -2.67 13.58
C ALA A 486 27.06 -3.94 14.31
N ASN A 487 27.29 -3.85 15.61
CA ASN A 487 27.78 -4.91 16.50
C ASN A 487 26.77 -5.26 17.61
N ALA A 488 25.46 -5.16 17.38
CA ALA A 488 24.49 -5.61 18.38
C ALA A 488 24.72 -7.10 18.65
N ALA A 489 25.08 -7.42 19.90
CA ALA A 489 25.23 -8.79 20.41
C ALA A 489 23.96 -9.60 20.08
N PRO A 490 24.07 -10.95 19.97
CA PRO A 490 22.93 -11.81 19.69
C PRO A 490 21.83 -11.51 20.71
N ALA A 491 20.75 -10.89 20.24
CA ALA A 491 19.66 -10.44 21.08
C ALA A 491 18.93 -11.65 21.65
N THR A 492 18.98 -11.78 22.96
CA THR A 492 18.05 -12.59 23.75
C THR A 492 16.62 -12.33 23.26
N ALA A 493 15.90 -13.39 22.89
CA ALA A 493 14.44 -13.49 22.62
C ALA A 493 13.78 -12.45 21.66
N GLY A 494 14.45 -11.35 21.26
CA GLY A 494 13.86 -10.24 20.49
C GLY A 494 14.20 -10.18 19.00
N GLY A 495 15.05 -11.07 18.49
CA GLY A 495 15.52 -11.06 17.10
C GLY A 495 16.61 -10.00 16.81
N GLN A 496 17.34 -10.16 15.70
CA GLN A 496 18.29 -9.19 15.21
C GLN A 496 17.56 -8.14 14.34
N PRO A 497 17.99 -6.87 14.32
CA PRO A 497 17.42 -5.88 13.42
C PRO A 497 17.55 -6.32 11.96
N PHE A 498 16.47 -6.13 11.19
CA PHE A 498 16.47 -6.47 9.78
C PHE A 498 17.31 -5.48 8.97
N SER A 499 18.14 -6.00 8.09
CA SER A 499 18.70 -5.28 6.94
C SER A 499 18.91 -6.28 5.81
N HIS A 500 18.87 -5.79 4.56
CA HIS A 500 19.13 -6.66 3.39
C HIS A 500 20.50 -7.30 3.48
N ALA A 501 21.54 -6.53 3.84
CA ALA A 501 22.90 -7.04 3.99
C ALA A 501 22.99 -8.16 5.04
N ARG A 502 22.28 -8.03 6.18
CA ARG A 502 22.27 -9.06 7.22
C ARG A 502 21.52 -10.31 6.78
N LEU A 503 20.39 -10.15 6.08
CA LEU A 503 19.66 -11.27 5.49
C LEU A 503 20.54 -12.04 4.50
N ASP A 504 21.21 -11.32 3.60
CA ASP A 504 22.07 -11.92 2.57
C ASP A 504 23.27 -12.63 3.18
N ALA A 505 23.90 -12.05 4.22
CA ALA A 505 25.00 -12.69 4.94
C ALA A 505 24.56 -14.02 5.56
N LEU A 506 23.43 -14.03 6.30
CA LEU A 506 22.92 -15.25 6.94
C LEU A 506 22.52 -16.33 5.93
N ARG A 507 21.99 -15.93 4.78
CA ARG A 507 21.66 -16.84 3.67
C ARG A 507 22.93 -17.36 3.00
N GLY A 508 23.96 -16.52 2.85
CA GLY A 508 25.29 -16.95 2.37
C GLY A 508 25.97 -17.97 3.29
N GLU A 509 25.70 -17.90 4.59
CA GLU A 509 26.12 -18.90 5.58
C GLU A 509 25.32 -20.23 5.47
N GLY A 510 24.31 -20.31 4.59
CA GLY A 510 23.42 -21.46 4.45
C GLY A 510 22.46 -21.68 5.62
N ARG A 511 22.26 -20.68 6.47
CA ARG A 511 21.41 -20.74 7.66
C ARG A 511 19.94 -20.49 7.31
N PRO A 512 19.00 -21.21 7.93
CA PRO A 512 17.59 -20.83 7.82
C PRO A 512 17.34 -19.51 8.55
N VAL A 513 16.53 -18.63 7.92
CA VAL A 513 16.24 -17.30 8.46
C VAL A 513 14.73 -17.07 8.49
N LEU A 514 14.20 -16.73 9.65
CA LEU A 514 12.83 -16.20 9.77
C LEU A 514 12.88 -14.67 9.80
N VAL A 515 12.24 -14.04 8.85
CA VAL A 515 12.07 -12.59 8.79
C VAL A 515 10.66 -12.24 9.26
N ASN A 516 10.55 -11.38 10.27
CA ASN A 516 9.31 -10.86 10.83
C ASN A 516 9.24 -9.35 10.58
N MET A 517 8.32 -8.91 9.73
CA MET A 517 7.98 -7.51 9.57
C MET A 517 6.80 -7.16 10.46
N THR A 518 7.02 -6.24 11.40
CA THR A 518 6.10 -5.92 12.49
C THR A 518 5.97 -4.41 12.69
N ALA A 519 5.02 -3.97 13.51
CA ALA A 519 4.89 -2.60 13.96
C ALA A 519 4.22 -2.53 15.35
N ALA A 520 4.54 -1.51 16.14
CA ALA A 520 3.97 -1.33 17.48
C ALA A 520 2.45 -1.15 17.47
N TRP A 521 1.89 -0.57 16.41
CA TRP A 521 0.44 -0.39 16.23
C TRP A 521 -0.28 -1.63 15.65
N CYS A 522 0.44 -2.70 15.30
CA CYS A 522 -0.12 -3.91 14.71
C CYS A 522 -0.48 -4.94 15.80
N ILE A 523 -1.75 -5.01 16.17
CA ILE A 523 -2.24 -5.93 17.22
C ILE A 523 -1.95 -7.39 16.89
N THR A 524 -2.16 -7.81 15.63
CA THR A 524 -1.88 -9.18 15.18
C THR A 524 -0.39 -9.52 15.32
N CYS A 525 0.49 -8.55 14.99
CA CYS A 525 1.92 -8.74 15.15
C CYS A 525 2.29 -8.97 16.61
N LEU A 526 1.79 -8.10 17.52
CA LEU A 526 2.04 -8.21 18.95
C LEU A 526 1.47 -9.50 19.54
N PHE A 527 0.30 -9.95 19.07
CA PHE A 527 -0.28 -11.22 19.47
C PHE A 527 0.63 -12.39 19.07
N ASN A 528 1.05 -12.45 17.80
CA ASN A 528 1.94 -13.51 17.31
C ASN A 528 3.31 -13.51 18.01
N GLU A 529 3.84 -12.31 18.30
CA GLU A 529 5.12 -12.18 19.04
C GLU A 529 5.02 -12.73 20.47
N ARG A 530 3.88 -12.52 21.14
CA ARG A 530 3.67 -12.98 22.52
C ARG A 530 3.23 -14.43 22.63
N THR A 531 2.67 -15.00 21.60
CA THR A 531 2.14 -16.37 21.58
C THR A 531 3.03 -17.31 20.78
N ALA A 532 2.91 -17.32 19.46
CA ALA A 532 3.59 -18.26 18.58
C ALA A 532 5.12 -18.11 18.57
N LEU A 533 5.64 -16.88 18.46
CA LEU A 533 7.07 -16.62 18.39
C LEU A 533 7.75 -16.72 19.77
N ALA A 534 7.01 -16.48 20.86
CA ALA A 534 7.50 -16.64 22.23
C ALA A 534 7.28 -18.06 22.77
N ALA A 535 6.66 -18.98 22.02
CA ALA A 535 6.47 -20.36 22.45
C ALA A 535 7.84 -21.01 22.77
N PRO A 536 7.97 -21.74 23.91
CA PRO A 536 9.27 -22.24 24.37
C PRO A 536 10.05 -23.06 23.34
N ALA A 537 9.34 -23.89 22.56
CA ALA A 537 9.96 -24.71 21.51
C ALA A 537 10.49 -23.86 20.33
N VAL A 538 9.83 -22.75 20.01
CA VAL A 538 10.25 -21.82 18.95
C VAL A 538 11.37 -20.93 19.44
N ALA A 539 11.24 -20.36 20.64
CA ALA A 539 12.25 -19.49 21.25
C ALA A 539 13.59 -20.22 21.47
N ALA A 540 13.55 -21.53 21.82
CA ALA A 540 14.73 -22.35 21.96
C ALA A 540 15.53 -22.48 20.64
N ARG A 541 14.86 -22.60 19.49
CA ARG A 541 15.51 -22.66 18.17
C ARG A 541 16.14 -21.33 17.75
N PHE A 542 15.54 -20.21 18.14
CA PHE A 542 16.16 -18.90 17.94
C PHE A 542 17.39 -18.72 18.85
N ALA A 543 17.30 -19.12 20.13
CA ALA A 543 18.38 -19.00 21.11
C ALA A 543 19.57 -19.91 20.79
N SER A 544 19.32 -21.13 20.29
CA SER A 544 20.38 -22.05 19.84
C SER A 544 21.06 -21.60 18.55
N GLY A 545 20.50 -20.61 17.85
CA GLY A 545 20.99 -20.19 16.54
C GLY A 545 20.71 -21.18 15.41
N GLU A 546 19.89 -22.20 15.65
CA GLU A 546 19.42 -23.12 14.60
C GLU A 546 18.68 -22.35 13.50
N ILE A 547 17.87 -21.36 13.89
CA ILE A 547 17.16 -20.46 12.99
C ILE A 547 17.54 -19.02 13.35
N ALA A 548 18.04 -18.28 12.36
CA ALA A 548 18.29 -16.86 12.53
C ALA A 548 16.97 -16.09 12.48
N TYR A 549 16.72 -15.23 13.46
CA TYR A 549 15.49 -14.43 13.54
C TYR A 549 15.82 -12.96 13.30
N LEU A 550 15.26 -12.42 12.21
CA LEU A 550 15.37 -11.01 11.83
C LEU A 550 14.03 -10.30 12.03
N LYS A 551 14.07 -9.14 12.69
CA LYS A 551 12.89 -8.32 12.97
C LYS A 551 13.01 -6.97 12.30
N GLY A 552 12.07 -6.65 11.41
CA GLY A 552 11.90 -5.33 10.77
C GLY A 552 10.77 -4.56 11.44
N ASP A 553 11.09 -3.44 12.06
CA ASP A 553 10.11 -2.57 12.73
C ASP A 553 9.63 -1.47 11.76
N TRP A 554 8.37 -1.53 11.38
CA TRP A 554 7.72 -0.60 10.46
C TRP A 554 6.85 0.45 11.18
N THR A 555 7.07 0.67 12.46
CA THR A 555 6.30 1.61 13.29
C THR A 555 6.39 3.04 12.75
N ASN A 556 7.57 3.47 12.31
CA ASN A 556 7.88 4.82 11.81
C ASN A 556 8.24 4.87 10.32
N ARG A 557 7.62 4.02 9.48
CA ARG A 557 7.80 4.07 8.02
C ARG A 557 9.23 3.87 7.54
N ASP A 558 9.94 2.89 8.13
CA ASP A 558 11.29 2.55 7.69
C ASP A 558 11.31 2.21 6.18
N PRO A 559 12.11 2.91 5.37
CA PRO A 559 12.17 2.68 3.93
C PRO A 559 12.70 1.28 3.57
N VAL A 560 13.62 0.71 4.36
CA VAL A 560 14.19 -0.63 4.13
C VAL A 560 13.11 -1.70 4.31
N VAL A 561 12.31 -1.58 5.39
CA VAL A 561 11.18 -2.47 5.64
C VAL A 561 10.09 -2.29 4.59
N SER A 562 9.82 -1.04 4.19
CA SER A 562 8.84 -0.73 3.13
C SER A 562 9.22 -1.37 1.79
N ASP A 563 10.49 -1.32 1.42
CA ASP A 563 11.01 -1.94 0.20
C ASP A 563 10.90 -3.47 0.24
N TYR A 564 11.19 -4.06 1.40
CA TYR A 564 11.05 -5.50 1.59
C TYR A 564 9.58 -5.95 1.48
N LEU A 565 8.64 -5.25 2.12
CA LEU A 565 7.21 -5.53 2.03
C LEU A 565 6.72 -5.48 0.58
N ARG A 566 7.11 -4.45 -0.18
CA ARG A 566 6.79 -4.31 -1.61
C ARG A 566 7.34 -5.47 -2.44
N GLY A 567 8.55 -5.94 -2.13
CA GLY A 567 9.15 -7.10 -2.80
C GLY A 567 8.30 -8.37 -2.72
N PHE A 568 7.46 -8.50 -1.69
CA PHE A 568 6.49 -9.58 -1.53
C PHE A 568 5.05 -9.20 -1.93
N GLY A 569 4.86 -8.05 -2.59
CA GLY A 569 3.54 -7.55 -2.98
C GLY A 569 2.64 -7.21 -1.78
N ARG A 570 3.22 -6.87 -0.63
CA ARG A 570 2.50 -6.51 0.58
C ARG A 570 2.59 -5.01 0.84
N ALA A 571 1.43 -4.41 1.11
CA ALA A 571 1.32 -2.98 1.44
C ALA A 571 1.29 -2.72 2.95
N GLY A 572 1.55 -3.74 3.80
CA GLY A 572 1.50 -3.61 5.25
C GLY A 572 1.93 -4.86 6.01
N VAL A 573 2.00 -4.73 7.32
CA VAL A 573 2.34 -5.79 8.27
C VAL A 573 1.08 -6.45 8.85
N PRO A 574 1.15 -7.72 9.31
CA PRO A 574 2.34 -8.58 9.44
C PRO A 574 2.77 -9.25 8.13
N LEU A 575 4.08 -9.45 8.00
CA LEU A 575 4.67 -10.33 6.98
C LEU A 575 5.73 -11.21 7.64
N TYR A 576 5.56 -12.52 7.51
CA TYR A 576 6.50 -13.54 7.98
C TYR A 576 7.03 -14.29 6.78
N VAL A 577 8.35 -14.31 6.63
CA VAL A 577 9.03 -15.01 5.53
C VAL A 577 10.08 -15.93 6.09
N LEU A 578 9.95 -17.23 5.82
CA LEU A 578 10.94 -18.23 6.17
C LEU A 578 11.82 -18.52 4.94
N TYR A 579 13.11 -18.32 5.08
CA TYR A 579 14.13 -18.75 4.14
C TYR A 579 14.67 -20.09 4.60
N PRO A 580 14.50 -21.17 3.85
CA PRO A 580 14.97 -22.49 4.24
C PRO A 580 16.49 -22.61 4.14
N ARG A 581 17.05 -23.63 4.77
CA ARG A 581 18.48 -23.96 4.72
C ARG A 581 18.91 -24.25 3.27
N GLY A 582 20.10 -23.79 2.89
CA GLY A 582 20.68 -24.11 1.56
C GLY A 582 20.14 -23.28 0.39
N GLY A 583 19.50 -22.14 0.64
CA GLY A 583 19.15 -21.17 -0.42
C GLY A 583 17.84 -21.46 -1.19
N GLY A 584 16.97 -22.29 -0.65
CA GLY A 584 15.64 -22.57 -1.22
C GLY A 584 14.75 -21.30 -1.33
N ALA A 585 13.63 -21.44 -2.06
CA ALA A 585 12.65 -20.38 -2.22
C ALA A 585 12.07 -19.95 -0.86
N PRO A 586 11.91 -18.62 -0.60
CA PRO A 586 11.29 -18.15 0.64
C PRO A 586 9.83 -18.59 0.70
N GLU A 587 9.41 -19.01 1.88
CA GLU A 587 8.03 -19.38 2.20
C GLU A 587 7.37 -18.24 2.97
N ILE A 588 6.22 -17.74 2.47
CA ILE A 588 5.41 -16.75 3.19
C ILE A 588 4.49 -17.50 4.15
N LEU A 589 4.62 -17.23 5.45
CA LEU A 589 3.78 -17.82 6.45
C LEU A 589 2.46 -17.04 6.63
N PRO A 590 1.41 -17.67 7.18
CA PRO A 590 0.14 -17.00 7.45
C PRO A 590 0.26 -15.77 8.36
N GLN A 591 -0.64 -14.80 8.21
CA GLN A 591 -0.64 -13.59 9.04
C GLN A 591 -0.91 -13.87 10.52
N VAL A 592 -1.69 -14.90 10.83
CA VAL A 592 -1.90 -15.39 12.19
C VAL A 592 -1.07 -16.66 12.36
N LEU A 593 -0.10 -16.58 13.24
CA LEU A 593 0.80 -17.71 13.53
C LEU A 593 0.28 -18.54 14.69
N SER A 594 0.53 -19.84 14.60
CA SER A 594 0.45 -20.76 15.73
C SER A 594 1.79 -21.48 15.91
N GLU A 595 2.03 -22.02 17.08
CA GLU A 595 3.25 -22.82 17.33
C GLU A 595 3.34 -24.00 16.36
N SER A 596 2.22 -24.64 16.03
CA SER A 596 2.17 -25.78 15.09
C SER A 596 2.61 -25.38 13.68
N ILE A 597 2.15 -24.22 13.18
CA ILE A 597 2.55 -23.67 11.86
C ILE A 597 4.06 -23.43 11.82
N LEU A 598 4.63 -22.80 12.85
CA LEU A 598 6.05 -22.53 12.90
C LEU A 598 6.87 -23.82 13.00
N ARG A 599 6.45 -24.78 13.83
CA ARG A 599 7.13 -26.08 13.95
C ARG A 599 7.13 -26.86 12.64
N GLU A 600 6.01 -26.87 11.94
CA GLU A 600 5.90 -27.53 10.62
C GLU A 600 6.78 -26.83 9.58
N ALA A 601 6.74 -25.50 9.52
CA ALA A 601 7.58 -24.73 8.62
C ALA A 601 9.08 -24.91 8.90
N PHE A 602 9.49 -25.04 10.15
CA PHE A 602 10.88 -25.26 10.54
C PHE A 602 11.37 -26.72 10.36
N ALA A 603 10.45 -27.66 10.13
CA ALA A 603 10.79 -29.05 9.89
C ALA A 603 11.06 -29.37 8.40
N ARG A 604 10.66 -28.47 7.51
CA ARG A 604 10.89 -28.54 6.05
C ARG A 604 12.27 -27.99 5.72
#